data_2b41983dc7057caea43f08e5d51267bd
#
_entry.id   2b41983dc7057caea43f08e5d51267bd
#
_cell.length_a   1.000
_cell.length_b   1.000
_cell.length_c   1.000
_cell.angle_alpha   90.00
_cell.angle_beta   90.00
_cell.angle_gamma   90.00
#
_symmetry.space_group_name_H-M   'P 1'
#
loop_
_entity.id
_entity.type
_entity.pdbx_description
1 polymer ?
#
loop_
_entity_poly.entity_id
_entity_poly.type
_entity_poly.pdbx_seq_one_letter_code
_entity_poly.pdbx_strand_id
1 'polypeptide(L)'
;GAESVDFAIDAGGDALEPIDIQLKRGKDVDLSDVETSNGLLNVQGRQVLLYIPDQGYRIEDVLEDGLKGRRFHVADCSTLKEMRAKGRYDRYIATNDLGDAFQVHGVEPVTREEVSGSANLKVCKNCLKDLNYKNYRYGNKNQIHKEFAIAAFFEDYSSFFEYYPSEFRSNTSGYAADWKAVSSKIRASCGYACESCGVNLDSHRNLLHVHHANG
;
A
#
# COMPACT_ATOMS: atom_id res chain seq x y z
N GLY A 1 -30.62 -38.19 -1.71
CA GLY A 1 -30.84 -37.10 -0.82
C GLY A 1 -29.50 -36.64 -0.30
N ALA A 2 -29.09 -35.42 -0.63
CA ALA A 2 -27.93 -34.78 -0.01
C ALA A 2 -28.45 -34.08 1.25
N GLU A 3 -27.96 -34.49 2.44
CA GLU A 3 -28.22 -33.77 3.67
C GLU A 3 -27.43 -32.44 3.64
N SER A 4 -28.12 -31.34 3.89
CA SER A 4 -27.47 -30.05 4.10
C SER A 4 -26.80 -30.10 5.47
N VAL A 5 -25.48 -30.00 5.52
CA VAL A 5 -24.72 -29.79 6.75
C VAL A 5 -24.73 -28.30 7.06
N ASP A 6 -25.52 -27.90 8.04
CA ASP A 6 -25.43 -26.57 8.64
C ASP A 6 -24.12 -26.49 9.43
N PHE A 7 -23.14 -25.78 8.89
CA PHE A 7 -21.99 -25.34 9.67
C PHE A 7 -22.43 -24.17 10.57
N ALA A 8 -22.88 -24.50 11.77
CA ALA A 8 -22.93 -23.51 12.84
C ALA A 8 -21.48 -23.16 13.20
N ILE A 9 -20.99 -22.04 12.69
CA ILE A 9 -19.77 -21.42 13.22
C ILE A 9 -20.14 -20.92 14.60
N ASP A 10 -19.66 -21.61 15.63
CA ASP A 10 -19.79 -21.16 17.02
C ASP A 10 -19.19 -19.75 17.11
N ALA A 11 -20.03 -18.74 17.31
CA ALA A 11 -19.67 -17.34 17.48
C ALA A 11 -19.14 -17.07 18.91
N GLY A 12 -18.26 -17.94 19.37
CA GLY A 12 -17.62 -17.90 20.69
C GLY A 12 -16.10 -17.78 20.59
N GLY A 13 -15.63 -16.77 19.91
CA GLY A 13 -14.23 -16.37 19.79
C GLY A 13 -14.17 -15.29 18.74
N ASP A 14 -13.32 -14.29 18.91
CA ASP A 14 -13.10 -13.22 17.95
C ASP A 14 -13.05 -13.79 16.54
N ALA A 15 -14.14 -13.63 15.80
CA ALA A 15 -14.19 -14.02 14.40
C ALA A 15 -13.09 -13.22 13.72
N LEU A 16 -12.01 -13.90 13.30
CA LEU A 16 -10.83 -13.27 12.69
C LEU A 16 -11.32 -12.49 11.48
N GLU A 17 -11.42 -11.19 11.63
CA GLU A 17 -11.82 -10.31 10.54
C GLU A 17 -10.85 -10.54 9.37
N PRO A 18 -11.33 -10.75 8.14
CA PRO A 18 -10.46 -10.98 6.99
C PRO A 18 -9.40 -9.90 6.87
N ILE A 19 -8.16 -10.31 6.57
CA ILE A 19 -7.01 -9.39 6.50
C ILE A 19 -7.26 -8.19 5.56
N ASP A 20 -7.98 -8.40 4.47
CA ASP A 20 -8.30 -7.34 3.50
C ASP A 20 -9.19 -6.23 4.12
N ILE A 21 -10.10 -6.60 5.03
CA ILE A 21 -10.94 -5.63 5.76
C ILE A 21 -10.10 -4.88 6.79
N GLN A 22 -9.26 -5.61 7.55
CA GLN A 22 -8.35 -4.99 8.52
C GLN A 22 -7.43 -3.98 7.85
N LEU A 23 -6.79 -4.37 6.73
CA LEU A 23 -5.88 -3.52 5.99
C LEU A 23 -6.58 -2.30 5.37
N LYS A 24 -7.83 -2.45 4.92
CA LYS A 24 -8.58 -1.32 4.39
C LYS A 24 -8.88 -0.26 5.45
N ARG A 25 -9.12 -0.68 6.70
CA ARG A 25 -9.32 0.22 7.84
C ARG A 25 -8.03 0.75 8.45
N GLY A 26 -6.93 0.11 8.15
CA GLY A 26 -5.64 0.33 8.79
C GLY A 26 -5.42 -0.66 9.92
N LYS A 27 -4.41 -1.50 9.78
CA LYS A 27 -4.01 -2.52 10.75
C LYS A 27 -2.72 -2.12 11.43
N ASP A 28 -2.71 -2.12 12.76
CA ASP A 28 -1.47 -2.00 13.53
C ASP A 28 -0.54 -3.18 13.20
N VAL A 29 0.70 -2.86 12.87
CA VAL A 29 1.71 -3.86 12.52
C VAL A 29 3.05 -3.54 13.18
N ASP A 30 3.74 -4.60 13.60
CA ASP A 30 5.15 -4.52 13.89
C ASP A 30 5.95 -4.58 12.57
N LEU A 31 7.04 -3.83 12.47
CA LEU A 31 7.90 -3.88 11.26
C LEU A 31 8.54 -5.25 11.04
N SER A 32 8.62 -6.11 12.07
CA SER A 32 9.07 -7.49 11.93
C SER A 32 8.07 -8.38 11.18
N ASP A 33 6.77 -8.03 11.22
CA ASP A 33 5.69 -8.77 10.56
C ASP A 33 5.48 -8.30 9.11
N VAL A 34 6.19 -7.24 8.72
CA VAL A 34 6.13 -6.70 7.36
C VAL A 34 7.16 -7.40 6.49
N GLU A 35 6.69 -8.20 5.58
CA GLU A 35 7.49 -8.89 4.57
C GLU A 35 7.84 -7.96 3.41
N THR A 36 8.84 -8.38 2.63
CA THR A 36 9.25 -7.64 1.44
C THR A 36 9.28 -8.56 0.23
N SER A 37 8.54 -8.19 -0.79
CA SER A 37 8.57 -8.86 -2.10
C SER A 37 8.93 -7.84 -3.18
N ASN A 38 10.01 -8.09 -3.92
CA ASN A 38 10.52 -7.17 -4.95
C ASN A 38 10.76 -5.72 -4.46
N GLY A 39 11.11 -5.56 -3.18
CA GLY A 39 11.27 -4.24 -2.56
C GLY A 39 9.97 -3.57 -2.13
N LEU A 40 8.82 -4.15 -2.41
CA LEU A 40 7.50 -3.68 -1.99
C LEU A 40 7.11 -4.30 -0.64
N LEU A 41 6.29 -3.58 0.12
CA LEU A 41 5.86 -4.01 1.45
C LEU A 41 4.65 -4.93 1.36
N ASN A 42 4.67 -5.99 2.17
CA ASN A 42 3.64 -7.01 2.26
C ASN A 42 3.28 -7.31 3.71
N VAL A 43 2.01 -7.58 3.95
CA VAL A 43 1.51 -8.17 5.20
C VAL A 43 0.60 -9.34 4.83
N GLN A 44 0.97 -10.54 5.25
CA GLN A 44 0.23 -11.77 4.97
C GLN A 44 -0.13 -11.93 3.48
N GLY A 45 0.85 -11.68 2.60
CA GLY A 45 0.69 -11.79 1.15
C GLY A 45 -0.12 -10.65 0.49
N ARG A 46 -0.45 -9.59 1.22
CA ARG A 46 -1.11 -8.39 0.68
C ARG A 46 -0.15 -7.22 0.61
N GLN A 47 -0.06 -6.60 -0.56
CA GLN A 47 0.71 -5.38 -0.72
C GLN A 47 0.10 -4.25 0.10
N VAL A 48 0.95 -3.55 0.83
CA VAL A 48 0.53 -2.47 1.74
C VAL A 48 1.43 -1.25 1.60
N LEU A 49 0.94 -0.13 2.10
CA LEU A 49 1.75 1.00 2.50
C LEU A 49 1.78 1.09 4.03
N LEU A 50 2.82 1.71 4.57
CA LEU A 50 3.00 1.91 6.01
C LEU A 50 3.04 3.39 6.33
N TYR A 51 2.34 3.80 7.37
CA TYR A 51 2.44 5.15 7.90
C TYR A 51 2.44 5.16 9.43
N ILE A 52 2.85 6.27 10.02
CA ILE A 52 2.80 6.48 11.46
C ILE A 52 1.64 7.42 11.74
N PRO A 53 0.59 6.97 12.46
CA PRO A 53 -0.57 7.81 12.75
C PRO A 53 -0.24 8.90 13.77
N ASP A 54 0.61 8.63 14.75
CA ASP A 54 1.05 9.62 15.74
C ASP A 54 1.94 10.69 15.10
N GLN A 55 1.45 11.93 15.06
CA GLN A 55 2.16 13.11 14.59
C GLN A 55 2.79 13.92 15.72
N GLY A 56 2.57 13.52 16.98
CA GLY A 56 3.06 14.21 18.17
C GLY A 56 2.49 15.62 18.30
N TYR A 57 3.32 16.56 18.73
CA TYR A 57 2.92 17.96 18.94
C TYR A 57 2.71 18.76 17.64
N ARG A 58 2.85 18.12 16.48
CA ARG A 58 2.67 18.78 15.18
C ARG A 58 1.33 18.45 14.54
N ILE A 59 0.42 17.83 15.28
CA ILE A 59 -0.84 17.34 14.74
C ILE A 59 -1.66 18.44 14.06
N GLU A 60 -1.79 19.62 14.64
CA GLU A 60 -2.55 20.71 14.05
C GLU A 60 -1.95 21.19 12.73
N ASP A 61 -0.62 21.41 12.70
CA ASP A 61 0.11 21.71 11.49
C ASP A 61 -0.12 20.68 10.38
N VAL A 62 -0.17 19.41 10.75
CA VAL A 62 -0.35 18.29 9.81
C VAL A 62 -1.78 18.21 9.29
N LEU A 63 -2.77 18.52 10.11
CA LEU A 63 -4.18 18.60 9.69
C LEU A 63 -4.41 19.76 8.72
N GLU A 64 -3.69 20.88 8.89
CA GLU A 64 -3.72 22.00 7.95
C GLU A 64 -2.96 21.68 6.65
N ASP A 65 -1.79 21.07 6.77
CA ASP A 65 -0.91 20.73 5.65
C ASP A 65 -0.19 19.39 5.86
N GLY A 66 -0.69 18.34 5.22
CA GLY A 66 -0.10 17.01 5.26
C GLY A 66 1.36 16.93 4.82
N LEU A 67 1.89 17.97 4.12
CA LEU A 67 3.33 18.08 3.81
C LEU A 67 4.19 18.21 5.06
N LYS A 68 3.65 18.69 6.16
CA LYS A 68 4.36 18.82 7.44
C LYS A 68 4.38 17.52 8.22
N GLY A 69 3.54 16.54 7.84
CA GLY A 69 3.41 15.25 8.51
C GLY A 69 4.55 14.26 8.25
N ARG A 70 4.54 13.17 9.03
CA ARG A 70 5.39 12.00 8.79
C ARG A 70 5.04 11.39 7.45
N ARG A 71 6.06 10.87 6.76
CA ARG A 71 5.89 10.31 5.41
C ARG A 71 5.37 8.87 5.49
N PHE A 72 4.52 8.48 4.54
CA PHE A 72 4.18 7.08 4.37
C PHE A 72 5.19 6.36 3.47
N HIS A 73 5.26 5.05 3.60
CA HIS A 73 6.20 4.17 2.91
C HIS A 73 5.45 3.17 2.03
N VAL A 74 5.96 2.95 0.83
CA VAL A 74 5.42 1.97 -0.15
C VAL A 74 6.44 0.89 -0.50
N ALA A 75 7.66 1.00 0.05
CA ALA A 75 8.77 0.10 -0.22
C ALA A 75 9.64 -0.08 1.02
N ASP A 76 10.39 -1.17 1.09
CA ASP A 76 11.41 -1.42 2.12
C ASP A 76 12.63 -0.53 1.89
N CYS A 77 12.43 0.76 2.12
CA CYS A 77 13.43 1.78 1.87
C CYS A 77 14.45 1.90 3.01
N SER A 78 15.52 2.65 2.72
CA SER A 78 16.59 2.92 3.71
C SER A 78 16.09 3.48 5.04
N THR A 79 14.99 4.27 5.04
CA THR A 79 14.38 4.78 6.26
C THR A 79 13.80 3.66 7.13
N LEU A 80 13.05 2.72 6.55
CA LEU A 80 12.49 1.60 7.31
C LEU A 80 13.59 0.66 7.83
N LYS A 81 14.63 0.43 7.04
CA LYS A 81 15.82 -0.34 7.46
C LYS A 81 16.51 0.30 8.66
N GLU A 82 16.64 1.63 8.65
CA GLU A 82 17.19 2.37 9.79
C GLU A 82 16.27 2.30 11.02
N MET A 83 14.95 2.35 10.85
CA MET A 83 14.01 2.22 11.98
C MET A 83 14.08 0.83 12.59
N ARG A 84 14.17 -0.24 11.78
CA ARG A 84 14.42 -1.59 12.29
C ARG A 84 15.73 -1.68 13.07
N ALA A 85 16.82 -1.13 12.53
CA ALA A 85 18.10 -1.13 13.21
C ALA A 85 18.09 -0.37 14.56
N LYS A 86 17.18 0.59 14.72
CA LYS A 86 16.97 1.35 15.97
C LYS A 86 15.96 0.72 16.92
N GLY A 87 15.41 -0.47 16.59
CA GLY A 87 14.40 -1.14 17.41
C GLY A 87 13.06 -0.40 17.48
N ARG A 88 12.71 0.34 16.45
CA ARG A 88 11.44 1.12 16.39
C ARG A 88 10.43 0.40 15.50
N TYR A 89 9.83 -0.65 16.04
CA TYR A 89 8.98 -1.57 15.28
C TYR A 89 7.49 -1.27 15.38
N ASP A 90 7.01 -0.85 16.53
CA ASP A 90 5.64 -0.92 17.03
C ASP A 90 4.77 0.32 16.80
N ARG A 91 4.98 1.08 15.74
CA ARG A 91 4.28 2.36 15.55
C ARG A 91 3.71 2.58 14.15
N TYR A 92 3.58 1.51 13.41
CA TYR A 92 3.15 1.58 12.03
C TYR A 92 1.75 1.02 11.85
N ILE A 93 0.97 1.71 11.02
CA ILE A 93 -0.28 1.21 10.46
C ILE A 93 0.02 0.74 9.04
N ALA A 94 -0.37 -0.50 8.74
CA ALA A 94 -0.40 -1.03 7.39
C ALA A 94 -1.79 -0.82 6.79
N THR A 95 -1.84 -0.31 5.56
CA THR A 95 -3.09 -0.18 4.83
C THR A 95 -2.90 -0.46 3.34
N ASN A 96 -3.94 -0.95 2.69
CA ASN A 96 -4.06 -1.07 1.24
C ASN A 96 -5.17 -0.16 0.69
N ASP A 97 -5.65 0.79 1.50
CA ASP A 97 -6.58 1.81 1.02
C ASP A 97 -5.88 2.70 -0.01
N LEU A 98 -6.57 2.93 -1.12
CA LEU A 98 -6.06 3.74 -2.24
C LEU A 98 -6.42 5.23 -2.11
N GLY A 99 -7.10 5.60 -1.02
CA GLY A 99 -7.39 6.99 -0.70
C GLY A 99 -6.14 7.75 -0.27
N ASP A 100 -6.16 9.07 -0.44
CA ASP A 100 -5.04 9.95 -0.07
C ASP A 100 -5.11 10.44 1.38
N ALA A 101 -6.19 10.13 2.10
CA ALA A 101 -6.47 10.60 3.45
C ALA A 101 -6.10 9.54 4.50
N PHE A 102 -5.14 9.87 5.35
CA PHE A 102 -4.67 9.02 6.45
C PHE A 102 -5.25 9.48 7.76
N GLN A 103 -5.73 8.54 8.58
CA GLN A 103 -6.14 8.84 9.96
C GLN A 103 -4.90 9.10 10.80
N VAL A 104 -4.84 10.29 11.40
CA VAL A 104 -3.70 10.74 12.20
C VAL A 104 -4.16 11.29 13.53
N HIS A 105 -3.29 11.21 14.53
CA HIS A 105 -3.54 11.78 15.85
C HIS A 105 -2.25 12.38 16.42
N GLY A 106 -2.40 13.10 17.50
CA GLY A 106 -1.30 13.68 18.25
C GLY A 106 -1.81 14.45 19.46
N VAL A 107 -0.96 15.27 20.04
CA VAL A 107 -1.27 16.05 21.25
C VAL A 107 -1.04 17.52 20.93
N GLU A 108 -2.05 18.35 21.21
CA GLU A 108 -1.90 19.81 21.14
C GLU A 108 -0.86 20.27 22.20
N PRO A 109 0.15 21.08 21.83
CA PRO A 109 1.29 21.36 22.72
C PRO A 109 0.95 22.21 23.94
N VAL A 110 -0.09 23.03 23.91
CA VAL A 110 -0.48 23.93 25.00
C VAL A 110 -1.48 23.28 25.94
N THR A 111 -2.62 22.82 25.41
CA THR A 111 -3.72 22.23 26.20
C THR A 111 -3.45 20.79 26.63
N ARG A 112 -2.53 20.10 25.94
CA ARG A 112 -2.25 18.66 26.12
C ARG A 112 -3.41 17.74 25.78
N GLU A 113 -4.39 18.26 25.06
CA GLU A 113 -5.53 17.47 24.59
C GLU A 113 -5.13 16.61 23.40
N GLU A 114 -5.74 15.43 23.31
CA GLU A 114 -5.59 14.58 22.15
C GLU A 114 -6.41 15.13 20.98
N VAL A 115 -5.75 15.26 19.84
CA VAL A 115 -6.35 15.74 18.58
C VAL A 115 -6.21 14.63 17.55
N SER A 116 -7.27 14.37 16.82
CA SER A 116 -7.27 13.39 15.73
C SER A 116 -8.00 13.93 14.51
N GLY A 117 -7.65 13.41 13.33
CA GLY A 117 -8.30 13.81 12.08
C GLY A 117 -7.70 13.09 10.90
N SER A 118 -8.03 13.56 9.70
CA SER A 118 -7.50 13.03 8.44
C SER A 118 -6.54 14.02 7.79
N ALA A 119 -5.40 13.52 7.29
CA ALA A 119 -4.40 14.34 6.61
C ALA A 119 -3.88 13.65 5.34
N ASN A 120 -3.59 14.44 4.30
CA ASN A 120 -3.00 13.97 3.05
C ASN A 120 -1.48 13.89 3.17
N LEU A 121 -0.98 12.84 3.80
CA LEU A 121 0.45 12.61 3.97
C LEU A 121 1.13 12.42 2.60
N LYS A 122 2.44 12.60 2.55
CA LYS A 122 3.23 12.42 1.34
C LYS A 122 4.11 11.18 1.42
N VAL A 123 4.36 10.60 0.26
CA VAL A 123 5.23 9.43 0.13
C VAL A 123 6.67 9.74 0.57
N CYS A 124 7.34 8.76 1.14
CA CYS A 124 8.77 8.86 1.49
C CYS A 124 9.64 8.96 0.23
N LYS A 125 10.48 9.98 0.17
CA LYS A 125 11.42 10.19 -0.95
C LYS A 125 12.42 9.04 -1.12
N ASN A 126 12.79 8.36 -0.02
CA ASN A 126 13.66 7.19 -0.08
C ASN A 126 12.96 6.00 -0.74
N CYS A 127 11.63 5.81 -0.54
CA CYS A 127 10.87 4.82 -1.29
C CYS A 127 10.95 5.07 -2.80
N LEU A 128 10.72 6.30 -3.24
CA LEU A 128 10.80 6.66 -4.66
C LEU A 128 12.20 6.47 -5.23
N LYS A 129 13.23 6.79 -4.44
CA LYS A 129 14.64 6.62 -4.82
C LYS A 129 15.02 5.14 -4.93
N ASP A 130 14.65 4.33 -3.94
CA ASP A 130 15.07 2.93 -3.86
C ASP A 130 14.37 2.08 -4.94
N LEU A 131 13.10 2.36 -5.21
CA LEU A 131 12.36 1.78 -6.35
C LEU A 131 12.73 2.39 -7.71
N ASN A 132 13.45 3.51 -7.74
CA ASN A 132 13.61 4.35 -8.94
C ASN A 132 12.28 4.68 -9.64
N TYR A 133 11.24 4.93 -8.83
CA TYR A 133 9.88 5.20 -9.31
C TYR A 133 9.85 6.30 -10.38
N LYS A 134 9.28 6.00 -11.56
CA LYS A 134 9.24 6.92 -12.72
C LYS A 134 10.58 7.59 -13.00
N ASN A 135 11.68 6.83 -12.87
CA ASN A 135 13.06 7.32 -13.05
C ASN A 135 13.46 8.41 -12.04
N TYR A 136 13.00 8.29 -10.78
CA TYR A 136 13.23 9.29 -9.72
C TYR A 136 14.69 9.64 -9.49
N ARG A 137 15.63 8.69 -9.72
CA ARG A 137 17.08 8.92 -9.50
C ARG A 137 17.65 9.97 -10.43
N TYR A 138 17.15 10.05 -11.66
CA TYR A 138 17.71 10.86 -12.74
C TYR A 138 16.73 11.92 -13.27
N GLY A 139 15.44 11.79 -12.97
CA GLY A 139 14.38 12.68 -13.43
C GLY A 139 14.14 13.89 -12.51
N ASN A 140 13.04 14.58 -12.76
CA ASN A 140 12.58 15.71 -11.93
C ASN A 140 11.97 15.20 -10.61
N LYS A 141 12.81 15.05 -9.59
CA LYS A 141 12.44 14.51 -8.29
C LYS A 141 11.27 15.23 -7.61
N ASN A 142 11.23 16.56 -7.74
CA ASN A 142 10.19 17.36 -7.10
C ASN A 142 8.84 17.17 -7.79
N GLN A 143 8.82 17.12 -9.10
CA GLN A 143 7.61 16.86 -9.87
C GLN A 143 7.09 15.43 -9.62
N ILE A 144 7.95 14.43 -9.72
CA ILE A 144 7.58 13.02 -9.47
C ILE A 144 7.02 12.85 -8.06
N HIS A 145 7.63 13.49 -7.05
CA HIS A 145 7.15 13.43 -5.67
C HIS A 145 5.80 14.16 -5.50
N LYS A 146 5.61 15.29 -6.16
CA LYS A 146 4.35 16.06 -6.12
C LYS A 146 3.20 15.32 -6.79
N GLU A 147 3.48 14.65 -7.91
CA GLU A 147 2.51 13.94 -8.74
C GLU A 147 2.30 12.49 -8.32
N PHE A 148 2.92 12.06 -7.22
CA PHE A 148 2.73 10.69 -6.72
C PHE A 148 1.27 10.48 -6.30
N ALA A 149 0.65 9.43 -6.84
CA ALA A 149 -0.69 8.98 -6.49
C ALA A 149 -0.65 7.50 -6.07
N ILE A 150 -1.26 7.20 -4.93
CA ILE A 150 -1.29 5.84 -4.35
C ILE A 150 -1.93 4.86 -5.32
N ALA A 151 -3.09 5.20 -5.88
CA ALA A 151 -3.80 4.33 -6.82
C ALA A 151 -2.95 3.98 -8.06
N ALA A 152 -2.30 4.99 -8.66
CA ALA A 152 -1.42 4.76 -9.81
C ALA A 152 -0.19 3.91 -9.43
N PHE A 153 0.34 4.07 -8.20
CA PHE A 153 1.44 3.25 -7.72
C PHE A 153 1.03 1.77 -7.61
N PHE A 154 -0.13 1.47 -7.02
CA PHE A 154 -0.62 0.10 -6.90
C PHE A 154 -1.04 -0.53 -8.24
N GLU A 155 -1.37 0.29 -9.25
CA GLU A 155 -1.59 -0.19 -10.63
C GLU A 155 -0.27 -0.56 -11.32
N ASP A 156 0.78 0.23 -11.11
CA ASP A 156 2.06 0.07 -11.81
C ASP A 156 3.00 -0.92 -11.09
N TYR A 157 2.88 -1.09 -9.76
CA TYR A 157 3.76 -1.91 -8.93
C TYR A 157 2.96 -2.97 -8.17
N SER A 158 3.33 -4.23 -8.34
CA SER A 158 2.70 -5.36 -7.66
C SER A 158 3.73 -6.20 -6.93
N SER A 159 3.44 -6.59 -5.70
CA SER A 159 4.25 -7.51 -4.91
C SER A 159 4.02 -8.98 -5.26
N PHE A 160 3.04 -9.29 -6.10
CA PHE A 160 2.73 -10.68 -6.51
C PHE A 160 3.74 -11.27 -7.49
N PHE A 161 4.57 -10.45 -8.14
CA PHE A 161 5.57 -10.94 -9.08
C PHE A 161 6.89 -11.21 -8.35
N GLU A 162 7.22 -12.48 -8.12
CA GLU A 162 8.49 -12.89 -7.50
C GLU A 162 9.71 -12.62 -8.38
N TYR A 163 9.53 -12.55 -9.69
CA TYR A 163 10.61 -12.35 -10.65
C TYR A 163 10.25 -11.30 -11.69
N TYR A 164 10.87 -10.12 -11.55
CA TYR A 164 11.03 -9.24 -12.71
C TYR A 164 12.18 -9.79 -13.56
N PRO A 165 12.01 -10.04 -14.86
CA PRO A 165 13.12 -10.33 -15.76
C PRO A 165 14.20 -9.27 -15.60
N SER A 166 15.48 -9.67 -15.59
CA SER A 166 16.62 -8.78 -15.33
C SER A 166 16.71 -7.58 -16.27
N GLU A 167 16.12 -7.68 -17.44
CA GLU A 167 15.98 -6.62 -18.44
C GLU A 167 15.08 -5.47 -17.98
N PHE A 168 14.18 -5.71 -17.04
CA PHE A 168 13.29 -4.69 -16.46
C PHE A 168 13.94 -3.83 -15.37
N ARG A 169 15.12 -4.17 -14.90
CA ARG A 169 15.84 -3.36 -13.91
C ARG A 169 16.46 -2.08 -14.50
N SER A 170 16.55 -1.97 -15.81
CA SER A 170 17.22 -0.85 -16.50
C SER A 170 16.31 0.16 -17.18
N ASN A 171 15.01 -0.14 -17.37
CA ASN A 171 14.07 0.80 -17.99
C ASN A 171 12.76 0.88 -17.21
N THR A 172 12.43 2.09 -16.84
CA THR A 172 11.10 2.61 -16.47
C THR A 172 9.95 1.63 -16.68
N SER A 173 9.33 1.20 -15.57
CA SER A 173 8.19 0.28 -15.52
C SER A 173 8.28 -0.87 -16.53
N GLY A 174 8.47 -2.08 -16.07
CA GLY A 174 8.69 -3.28 -16.87
C GLY A 174 7.53 -3.68 -17.79
N TYR A 175 6.63 -2.79 -18.04
CA TYR A 175 5.52 -2.92 -18.96
C TYR A 175 5.77 -2.05 -20.20
N ALA A 176 5.33 -2.54 -21.37
CA ALA A 176 5.29 -1.73 -22.58
C ALA A 176 4.64 -0.37 -22.31
N ALA A 177 5.05 0.68 -23.01
CA ALA A 177 4.55 2.04 -22.78
C ALA A 177 3.01 2.15 -22.83
N ASP A 178 2.34 1.19 -23.46
CA ASP A 178 0.90 1.05 -23.58
C ASP A 178 0.28 0.02 -22.59
N TRP A 179 1.07 -0.57 -21.67
CA TRP A 179 0.59 -1.62 -20.76
C TRP A 179 -0.65 -1.21 -19.97
N LYS A 180 -0.74 0.03 -19.54
CA LYS A 180 -1.92 0.55 -18.84
C LYS A 180 -3.18 0.42 -19.69
N ALA A 181 -3.09 0.75 -20.98
CA ALA A 181 -4.19 0.61 -21.93
C ALA A 181 -4.52 -0.86 -22.18
N VAL A 182 -3.48 -1.69 -22.36
CA VAL A 182 -3.63 -3.14 -22.58
C VAL A 182 -4.25 -3.82 -21.38
N SER A 183 -3.73 -3.62 -20.18
CA SER A 183 -4.25 -4.23 -18.95
C SER A 183 -5.69 -3.79 -18.63
N SER A 184 -6.02 -2.52 -18.88
CA SER A 184 -7.37 -2.00 -18.71
C SER A 184 -8.35 -2.64 -19.69
N LYS A 185 -7.93 -2.82 -20.96
CA LYS A 185 -8.73 -3.48 -22.00
C LYS A 185 -8.99 -4.95 -21.67
N ILE A 186 -7.95 -5.67 -21.19
CA ILE A 186 -8.07 -7.07 -20.79
C ILE A 186 -9.02 -7.21 -19.60
N ARG A 187 -8.87 -6.41 -18.54
CA ARG A 187 -9.77 -6.43 -17.38
C ARG A 187 -11.22 -6.15 -17.77
N ALA A 188 -11.44 -5.22 -18.69
CA ALA A 188 -12.78 -4.92 -19.19
C ALA A 188 -13.35 -6.07 -20.04
N SER A 189 -12.52 -6.72 -20.88
CA SER A 189 -12.98 -7.82 -21.75
C SER A 189 -13.40 -9.07 -20.97
N CYS A 190 -12.79 -9.33 -19.80
CA CYS A 190 -13.22 -10.42 -18.90
C CYS A 190 -14.30 -9.98 -17.88
N GLY A 191 -14.91 -8.81 -18.05
CA GLY A 191 -15.96 -8.29 -17.17
C GLY A 191 -15.50 -8.13 -15.72
N TYR A 192 -14.21 -7.84 -15.51
CA TYR A 192 -13.56 -7.75 -14.20
C TYR A 192 -13.68 -9.02 -13.34
N ALA A 193 -13.89 -10.17 -13.96
CA ALA A 193 -13.85 -11.46 -13.28
C ALA A 193 -12.46 -12.11 -13.41
N CYS A 194 -11.99 -12.73 -12.33
CA CYS A 194 -10.75 -13.50 -12.35
C CYS A 194 -10.95 -14.77 -13.16
N GLU A 195 -10.15 -14.99 -14.21
CA GLU A 195 -10.25 -16.21 -15.06
C GLU A 195 -9.93 -17.49 -14.29
N SER A 196 -9.12 -17.40 -13.23
CA SER A 196 -8.71 -18.57 -12.43
C SER A 196 -9.77 -19.00 -11.42
N CYS A 197 -10.40 -18.05 -10.71
CA CYS A 197 -11.32 -18.38 -9.61
C CYS A 197 -12.75 -17.86 -9.81
N GLY A 198 -13.03 -17.12 -10.90
CA GLY A 198 -14.36 -16.60 -11.23
C GLY A 198 -14.85 -15.43 -10.36
N VAL A 199 -14.06 -14.98 -9.36
CA VAL A 199 -14.46 -13.87 -8.49
C VAL A 199 -14.59 -12.59 -9.32
N ASN A 200 -15.76 -11.93 -9.24
CA ASN A 200 -15.98 -10.64 -9.86
C ASN A 200 -15.43 -9.51 -8.98
N LEU A 201 -14.54 -8.72 -9.54
CA LEU A 201 -13.84 -7.62 -8.90
C LEU A 201 -14.19 -6.25 -9.48
N ASP A 202 -15.36 -6.10 -10.13
CA ASP A 202 -15.78 -4.84 -10.75
C ASP A 202 -15.81 -3.68 -9.74
N SER A 203 -16.21 -3.94 -8.49
CA SER A 203 -16.19 -2.96 -7.40
C SER A 203 -14.78 -2.74 -6.81
N HIS A 204 -13.81 -3.59 -7.14
CA HIS A 204 -12.45 -3.59 -6.59
C HIS A 204 -11.43 -3.88 -7.68
N ARG A 205 -11.52 -3.14 -8.80
CA ARG A 205 -10.75 -3.37 -10.04
C ARG A 205 -9.24 -3.37 -9.85
N ASN A 206 -8.76 -2.68 -8.82
CA ASN A 206 -7.35 -2.65 -8.43
C ASN A 206 -6.82 -3.99 -7.89
N LEU A 207 -7.71 -4.88 -7.46
CA LEU A 207 -7.33 -6.23 -7.00
C LEU A 207 -7.23 -7.23 -8.16
N LEU A 208 -7.71 -6.88 -9.36
CA LEU A 208 -7.60 -7.74 -10.54
C LEU A 208 -6.32 -7.42 -11.31
N HIS A 209 -5.38 -8.34 -11.28
CA HIS A 209 -4.12 -8.24 -11.99
C HIS A 209 -4.17 -8.98 -13.33
N VAL A 210 -3.53 -8.40 -14.35
CA VAL A 210 -3.32 -9.03 -15.66
C VAL A 210 -1.89 -9.53 -15.71
N HIS A 211 -1.71 -10.79 -16.05
CA HIS A 211 -0.42 -11.45 -16.16
C HIS A 211 -0.10 -11.78 -17.62
N HIS A 212 1.18 -11.74 -17.96
CA HIS A 212 1.66 -12.35 -19.19
C HIS A 212 1.71 -13.87 -19.02
N ALA A 213 1.06 -14.60 -19.93
CA ALA A 213 1.05 -16.06 -19.90
C ALA A 213 2.43 -16.67 -20.21
N ASN A 214 3.31 -15.90 -20.84
CA ASN A 214 4.65 -16.30 -21.29
C ASN A 214 5.70 -15.34 -20.74
N GLY A 215 5.69 -15.13 -19.39
CA GLY A 215 6.66 -14.29 -18.72
C GLY A 215 8.09 -14.83 -18.73
#